data_10f2128b0e9f39e53f4106e12704651f
#
_entry.id   10f2128b0e9f39e53f4106e12704651f
#
_cell.length_a   1.000
_cell.length_b   1.000
_cell.length_c   1.000
_cell.angle_alpha   90.00
_cell.angle_beta   90.00
_cell.angle_gamma   90.00
#
_symmetry.space_group_name_H-M   'P 1'
#
loop_
_entity.id
_entity.type
_entity.pdbx_description
1 polymer ?
#
loop_
_entity_poly.entity_id
_entity_poly.type
_entity_poly.pdbx_seq_one_letter_code
_entity_poly.pdbx_strand_id
1 'polypeptide(L)'
;MNTRTFSPLDRWLVEAQRGLDTVFGNPPAQRANPAGDTPDVALDEAEQRHAAGLMRINHVGEVCAQGLYFGQAAVARDPETRAHLLDAAQEETDHLAWCADRLRELDSRPSLFNPLWYAGSYALGALAGLRGDGWSLGFVVETEHQVEAHLDEHLETLPPADLRSREILTVMKADEARHAEHAQHAGARVLPAPIPTLMAGASKLMKAVAYRL
;
A
#
# COMPACT_ATOMS: atom_id res chain seq x y z
N MET A 1 -28.38 -7.42 21.30
CA MET A 1 -27.96 -7.35 19.90
C MET A 1 -27.43 -8.71 19.47
N ASN A 2 -28.01 -9.31 18.43
CA ASN A 2 -27.61 -10.65 17.97
C ASN A 2 -26.31 -10.48 17.16
N THR A 3 -25.15 -10.78 17.76
CA THR A 3 -23.86 -10.75 17.05
C THR A 3 -23.82 -11.94 16.09
N ARG A 4 -24.07 -11.68 14.83
CA ARG A 4 -23.97 -12.68 13.75
C ARG A 4 -22.53 -13.19 13.70
N THR A 5 -22.33 -14.45 14.02
CA THR A 5 -21.02 -15.11 13.87
C THR A 5 -20.83 -15.50 12.40
N PHE A 6 -19.79 -14.98 11.76
CA PHE A 6 -19.44 -15.35 10.39
C PHE A 6 -19.03 -16.84 10.30
N SER A 7 -19.64 -17.56 9.35
CA SER A 7 -19.19 -18.91 8.98
C SER A 7 -17.80 -18.85 8.27
N PRO A 8 -17.09 -19.98 8.12
CA PRO A 8 -15.86 -20.01 7.34
C PRO A 8 -16.06 -19.53 5.90
N LEU A 9 -17.21 -19.81 5.28
CA LEU A 9 -17.56 -19.32 3.95
C LEU A 9 -17.76 -17.80 3.92
N ASP A 10 -18.47 -17.23 4.92
CA ASP A 10 -18.64 -15.78 5.02
C ASP A 10 -17.28 -15.06 5.12
N ARG A 11 -16.35 -15.61 5.92
CA ARG A 11 -14.99 -15.05 6.05
C ARG A 11 -14.25 -15.07 4.73
N TRP A 12 -14.29 -16.19 4.01
CA TRP A 12 -13.68 -16.31 2.69
C TRP A 12 -14.29 -15.33 1.69
N LEU A 13 -15.61 -15.15 1.68
CA LEU A 13 -16.31 -14.19 0.81
C LEU A 13 -15.90 -12.74 1.13
N VAL A 14 -15.74 -12.40 2.42
CA VAL A 14 -15.25 -11.06 2.83
C VAL A 14 -13.83 -10.81 2.31
N GLU A 15 -12.92 -11.79 2.45
CA GLU A 15 -11.54 -11.63 1.94
C GLU A 15 -11.51 -11.55 0.40
N ALA A 16 -12.31 -12.34 -0.30
CA ALA A 16 -12.45 -12.26 -1.75
C ALA A 16 -12.99 -10.91 -2.20
N GLN A 17 -14.02 -10.38 -1.49
CA GLN A 17 -14.57 -9.04 -1.78
C GLN A 17 -13.52 -7.95 -1.58
N ARG A 18 -12.74 -7.97 -0.49
CA ARG A 18 -11.64 -7.03 -0.25
C ARG A 18 -10.65 -7.03 -1.40
N GLY A 19 -10.24 -8.22 -1.85
CA GLY A 19 -9.34 -8.34 -3.00
C GLY A 19 -9.92 -7.76 -4.29
N LEU A 20 -11.20 -8.00 -4.55
CA LEU A 20 -11.88 -7.43 -5.73
C LEU A 20 -11.99 -5.91 -5.63
N ASP A 21 -12.32 -5.38 -4.45
CA ASP A 21 -12.41 -3.93 -4.22
C ASP A 21 -11.05 -3.25 -4.38
N THR A 22 -9.98 -3.83 -3.83
CA THR A 22 -8.61 -3.31 -3.98
C THR A 22 -8.14 -3.32 -5.44
N VAL A 23 -8.38 -4.41 -6.16
CA VAL A 23 -7.77 -4.65 -7.49
C VAL A 23 -8.58 -4.03 -8.61
N PHE A 24 -9.91 -4.11 -8.55
CA PHE A 24 -10.83 -3.73 -9.62
C PHE A 24 -11.84 -2.66 -9.19
N GLY A 25 -11.98 -2.45 -7.90
CA GLY A 25 -12.81 -1.39 -7.35
C GLY A 25 -12.19 -0.02 -7.57
N ASN A 26 -12.94 0.98 -7.24
CA ASN A 26 -12.45 2.34 -7.11
C ASN A 26 -13.03 2.87 -5.79
N PRO A 27 -12.60 2.31 -4.65
CA PRO A 27 -13.18 2.67 -3.37
C PRO A 27 -12.93 4.17 -3.11
N PRO A 28 -13.98 4.90 -2.68
CA PRO A 28 -13.82 6.32 -2.41
C PRO A 28 -12.87 6.52 -1.22
N ALA A 29 -11.97 7.49 -1.34
CA ALA A 29 -11.16 7.93 -0.21
C ALA A 29 -12.07 8.52 0.89
N GLN A 30 -11.73 8.27 2.14
CA GLN A 30 -12.39 8.90 3.29
C GLN A 30 -11.80 10.29 3.58
N ARG A 31 -10.52 10.48 3.32
CA ARG A 31 -9.82 11.76 3.41
C ARG A 31 -9.83 12.47 2.06
N ALA A 32 -9.81 13.80 2.10
CA ALA A 32 -9.65 14.61 0.90
C ALA A 32 -8.31 14.32 0.22
N ASN A 33 -8.28 14.36 -1.13
CA ASN A 33 -7.04 14.23 -1.87
C ASN A 33 -6.11 15.43 -1.55
N PRO A 34 -4.88 15.21 -1.08
CA PRO A 34 -3.95 16.27 -0.71
C PRO A 34 -3.69 17.28 -1.85
N ALA A 35 -3.74 16.81 -3.09
CA ALA A 35 -3.55 17.63 -4.28
C ALA A 35 -4.82 18.39 -4.73
N GLY A 36 -5.95 18.28 -4.00
CA GLY A 36 -7.25 18.82 -4.45
C GLY A 36 -7.22 20.29 -4.85
N ASP A 37 -6.54 21.12 -4.08
CA ASP A 37 -6.41 22.57 -4.32
C ASP A 37 -5.13 22.97 -5.07
N THR A 38 -4.24 22.00 -5.36
CA THR A 38 -2.96 22.26 -6.03
C THR A 38 -3.18 22.40 -7.55
N PRO A 39 -2.72 23.51 -8.16
CA PRO A 39 -2.85 23.71 -9.59
C PRO A 39 -2.20 22.58 -10.39
N ASP A 40 -2.89 22.13 -11.43
CA ASP A 40 -2.28 21.20 -12.39
C ASP A 40 -1.48 21.98 -13.42
N VAL A 41 -0.17 21.79 -13.39
CA VAL A 41 0.77 22.44 -14.31
C VAL A 41 1.07 21.49 -15.45
N ALA A 42 1.00 21.99 -16.68
CA ALA A 42 1.29 21.18 -17.85
C ALA A 42 2.74 20.66 -17.80
N LEU A 43 2.89 19.36 -17.91
CA LEU A 43 4.17 18.66 -18.04
C LEU A 43 4.44 18.39 -19.53
N ASP A 44 5.70 18.31 -19.92
CA ASP A 44 6.01 17.77 -21.22
C ASP A 44 5.77 16.25 -21.28
N GLU A 45 5.76 15.66 -22.48
CA GLU A 45 5.46 14.24 -22.64
C GLU A 45 6.44 13.30 -21.91
N ALA A 46 7.70 13.68 -21.73
CA ALA A 46 8.70 12.87 -21.04
C ALA A 46 8.47 12.95 -19.54
N GLU A 47 8.22 14.15 -19.02
CA GLU A 47 7.87 14.41 -17.62
C GLU A 47 6.59 13.71 -17.24
N GLN A 48 5.54 13.81 -18.07
CA GLN A 48 4.25 13.14 -17.84
C GLN A 48 4.39 11.61 -17.76
N ARG A 49 5.13 11.01 -18.73
CA ARG A 49 5.40 9.56 -18.71
C ARG A 49 6.20 9.13 -17.49
N HIS A 50 7.17 9.94 -17.07
CA HIS A 50 7.99 9.67 -15.89
C HIS A 50 7.13 9.74 -14.62
N ALA A 51 6.40 10.81 -14.41
CA ALA A 51 5.49 10.99 -13.28
C ALA A 51 4.45 9.84 -13.22
N ALA A 52 3.85 9.49 -14.36
CA ALA A 52 2.91 8.36 -14.44
C ALA A 52 3.56 7.03 -14.08
N GLY A 53 4.81 6.80 -14.46
CA GLY A 53 5.58 5.61 -14.06
C GLY A 53 5.79 5.53 -12.56
N LEU A 54 6.18 6.64 -11.92
CA LEU A 54 6.37 6.73 -10.47
C LEU A 54 5.05 6.55 -9.71
N MET A 55 3.99 7.24 -10.13
CA MET A 55 2.67 7.10 -9.51
C MET A 55 2.07 5.69 -9.67
N ARG A 56 2.40 4.98 -10.76
CA ARG A 56 2.00 3.57 -10.92
C ARG A 56 2.76 2.64 -9.98
N ILE A 57 4.04 2.90 -9.72
CA ILE A 57 4.79 2.18 -8.68
C ILE A 57 4.11 2.36 -7.32
N ASN A 58 3.77 3.61 -6.96
CA ASN A 58 3.12 3.90 -5.69
C ASN A 58 1.76 3.19 -5.61
N HIS A 59 0.91 3.30 -6.65
CA HIS A 59 -0.37 2.59 -6.69
C HIS A 59 -0.22 1.07 -6.51
N VAL A 60 0.80 0.44 -7.11
CA VAL A 60 1.10 -0.99 -6.88
C VAL A 60 1.56 -1.23 -5.45
N GLY A 61 2.32 -0.31 -4.87
CA GLY A 61 2.70 -0.34 -3.46
C GLY A 61 1.48 -0.46 -2.55
N GLU A 62 0.47 0.41 -2.76
CA GLU A 62 -0.77 0.40 -1.98
C GLU A 62 -1.59 -0.89 -2.18
N VAL A 63 -1.64 -1.42 -3.41
CA VAL A 63 -2.25 -2.74 -3.68
C VAL A 63 -1.53 -3.83 -2.88
N CYS A 64 -0.20 -3.79 -2.81
CA CYS A 64 0.60 -4.74 -2.03
C CYS A 64 0.39 -4.55 -0.52
N ALA A 65 0.36 -3.31 -0.01
CA ALA A 65 0.15 -3.01 1.39
C ALA A 65 -1.22 -3.50 1.87
N GLN A 66 -2.28 -3.24 1.13
CA GLN A 66 -3.61 -3.79 1.43
C GLN A 66 -3.62 -5.32 1.42
N GLY A 67 -2.98 -5.95 0.43
CA GLY A 67 -2.84 -7.41 0.39
C GLY A 67 -2.12 -7.95 1.64
N LEU A 68 -1.00 -7.35 2.02
CA LEU A 68 -0.23 -7.70 3.22
C LEU A 68 -1.09 -7.57 4.48
N TYR A 69 -1.69 -6.41 4.71
CA TYR A 69 -2.50 -6.14 5.90
C TYR A 69 -3.71 -7.08 6.02
N PHE A 70 -4.44 -7.31 4.92
CA PHE A 70 -5.58 -8.24 4.96
C PHE A 70 -5.11 -9.68 5.19
N GLY A 71 -4.02 -10.12 4.57
CA GLY A 71 -3.44 -11.44 4.81
C GLY A 71 -2.99 -11.64 6.26
N GLN A 72 -2.34 -10.64 6.85
CA GLN A 72 -1.94 -10.64 8.26
C GLN A 72 -3.15 -10.64 9.20
N ALA A 73 -4.14 -9.76 8.95
CA ALA A 73 -5.36 -9.67 9.75
C ALA A 73 -6.21 -10.95 9.71
N ALA A 74 -6.20 -11.67 8.59
CA ALA A 74 -6.93 -12.93 8.44
C ALA A 74 -6.46 -14.03 9.42
N VAL A 75 -5.19 -13.98 9.83
CA VAL A 75 -4.54 -14.98 10.69
C VAL A 75 -4.07 -14.43 12.04
N ALA A 76 -4.24 -13.15 12.30
CA ALA A 76 -3.88 -12.49 13.56
C ALA A 76 -4.60 -13.17 14.73
N ARG A 77 -3.86 -13.42 15.82
CA ARG A 77 -4.35 -14.10 17.01
C ARG A 77 -4.88 -13.13 18.05
N ASP A 78 -4.23 -11.98 18.16
CA ASP A 78 -4.62 -10.91 19.04
C ASP A 78 -5.65 -10.00 18.36
N PRO A 79 -6.84 -9.76 18.98
CA PRO A 79 -7.86 -8.89 18.41
C PRO A 79 -7.42 -7.44 18.22
N GLU A 80 -6.54 -6.91 19.07
CA GLU A 80 -6.02 -5.54 18.95
C GLU A 80 -5.09 -5.42 17.75
N THR A 81 -4.17 -6.38 17.59
CA THR A 81 -3.31 -6.46 16.39
C THR A 81 -4.15 -6.56 15.13
N ARG A 82 -5.21 -7.40 15.15
CA ARG A 82 -6.11 -7.53 14.00
C ARG A 82 -6.83 -6.22 13.67
N ALA A 83 -7.32 -5.51 14.68
CA ALA A 83 -7.99 -4.22 14.49
C ALA A 83 -7.02 -3.20 13.91
N HIS A 84 -5.81 -3.10 14.47
CA HIS A 84 -4.75 -2.20 13.99
C HIS A 84 -4.41 -2.43 12.50
N LEU A 85 -4.24 -3.69 12.08
CA LEU A 85 -3.97 -4.04 10.68
C LEU A 85 -5.13 -3.66 9.73
N LEU A 86 -6.38 -3.77 10.19
CA LEU A 86 -7.54 -3.40 9.41
C LEU A 86 -7.73 -1.87 9.32
N ASP A 87 -7.38 -1.14 10.37
CA ASP A 87 -7.41 0.32 10.39
C ASP A 87 -6.32 0.88 9.45
N ALA A 88 -5.10 0.32 9.50
CA ALA A 88 -4.05 0.67 8.54
C ALA A 88 -4.49 0.37 7.09
N ALA A 89 -5.02 -0.82 6.80
CA ALA A 89 -5.54 -1.15 5.47
C ALA A 89 -6.63 -0.18 4.98
N GLN A 90 -7.40 0.43 5.89
CA GLN A 90 -8.38 1.46 5.52
C GLN A 90 -7.71 2.77 5.11
N GLU A 91 -6.61 3.17 5.78
CA GLU A 91 -5.84 4.36 5.38
C GLU A 91 -5.17 4.16 4.01
N GLU A 92 -4.67 2.93 3.72
CA GLU A 92 -4.14 2.59 2.40
C GLU A 92 -5.19 2.70 1.27
N THR A 93 -6.48 2.60 1.60
CA THR A 93 -7.55 2.87 0.63
C THR A 93 -7.54 4.32 0.16
N ASP A 94 -7.23 5.26 1.04
CA ASP A 94 -7.10 6.67 0.68
C ASP A 94 -5.91 6.88 -0.27
N HIS A 95 -4.74 6.31 0.06
CA HIS A 95 -3.53 6.38 -0.77
C HIS A 95 -3.76 5.76 -2.15
N LEU A 96 -4.40 4.59 -2.20
CA LEU A 96 -4.76 3.91 -3.44
C LEU A 96 -5.64 4.80 -4.33
N ALA A 97 -6.67 5.43 -3.75
CA ALA A 97 -7.58 6.31 -4.46
C ALA A 97 -6.85 7.55 -4.99
N TRP A 98 -6.00 8.20 -4.18
CA TRP A 98 -5.23 9.38 -4.61
C TRP A 98 -4.25 9.06 -5.73
N CYS A 99 -3.56 7.92 -5.64
CA CYS A 99 -2.68 7.45 -6.71
C CYS A 99 -3.45 7.14 -8.01
N ALA A 100 -4.63 6.50 -7.91
CA ALA A 100 -5.48 6.21 -9.06
C ALA A 100 -6.01 7.50 -9.72
N ASP A 101 -6.40 8.49 -8.92
CA ASP A 101 -6.83 9.80 -9.40
C ASP A 101 -5.70 10.49 -10.16
N ARG A 102 -4.49 10.53 -9.57
CA ARG A 102 -3.34 11.14 -10.22
C ARG A 102 -2.93 10.44 -11.50
N LEU A 103 -2.99 9.11 -11.55
CA LEU A 103 -2.74 8.36 -12.78
C LEU A 103 -3.71 8.76 -13.90
N ARG A 104 -5.01 8.98 -13.59
CA ARG A 104 -6.00 9.44 -14.57
C ARG A 104 -5.70 10.86 -15.07
N GLU A 105 -5.28 11.76 -14.19
CA GLU A 105 -4.87 13.13 -14.55
C GLU A 105 -3.63 13.13 -15.47
N LEU A 106 -2.74 12.13 -15.31
CA LEU A 106 -1.55 11.94 -16.13
C LEU A 106 -1.82 11.11 -17.41
N ASP A 107 -3.10 10.93 -17.81
CA ASP A 107 -3.53 10.11 -18.95
C ASP A 107 -2.97 8.68 -18.90
N SER A 108 -2.90 8.10 -17.71
CA SER A 108 -2.31 6.80 -17.44
C SER A 108 -3.28 5.88 -16.69
N ARG A 109 -2.82 4.70 -16.34
CA ARG A 109 -3.63 3.67 -15.69
C ARG A 109 -2.84 2.88 -14.65
N PRO A 110 -3.54 2.24 -13.69
CA PRO A 110 -2.95 1.25 -12.79
C PRO A 110 -2.30 0.06 -13.53
N SER A 111 -1.44 -0.66 -12.83
CA SER A 111 -0.76 -1.84 -13.40
C SER A 111 -1.74 -2.97 -13.72
N LEU A 112 -1.51 -3.62 -14.86
CA LEU A 112 -2.28 -4.82 -15.26
C LEU A 112 -1.99 -6.03 -14.36
N PHE A 113 -0.88 -6.00 -13.62
CA PHE A 113 -0.47 -7.08 -12.72
C PHE A 113 -0.98 -6.91 -11.29
N ASN A 114 -1.84 -5.91 -11.00
CA ASN A 114 -2.42 -5.72 -9.67
C ASN A 114 -3.03 -6.98 -9.06
N PRO A 115 -3.76 -7.86 -9.82
CA PRO A 115 -4.26 -9.11 -9.25
C PRO A 115 -3.15 -10.03 -8.73
N LEU A 116 -2.01 -10.08 -9.43
CA LEU A 116 -0.87 -10.92 -9.05
C LEU A 116 -0.14 -10.30 -7.84
N TRP A 117 0.06 -8.98 -7.84
CA TRP A 117 0.67 -8.26 -6.74
C TRP A 117 -0.14 -8.41 -5.46
N TYR A 118 -1.45 -8.19 -5.53
CA TYR A 118 -2.35 -8.38 -4.39
C TYR A 118 -2.29 -9.82 -3.85
N ALA A 119 -2.49 -10.82 -4.71
CA ALA A 119 -2.52 -12.22 -4.28
C ALA A 119 -1.19 -12.67 -3.66
N GLY A 120 -0.05 -12.26 -4.24
CA GLY A 120 1.28 -12.53 -3.71
C GLY A 120 1.50 -11.89 -2.35
N SER A 121 1.13 -10.61 -2.20
CA SER A 121 1.26 -9.86 -0.95
C SER A 121 0.33 -10.40 0.13
N TYR A 122 -0.91 -10.75 -0.20
CA TYR A 122 -1.83 -11.40 0.74
C TYR A 122 -1.25 -12.72 1.28
N ALA A 123 -0.71 -13.56 0.40
CA ALA A 123 -0.08 -14.82 0.81
C ALA A 123 1.14 -14.58 1.73
N LEU A 124 1.98 -13.59 1.40
CA LEU A 124 3.13 -13.21 2.24
C LEU A 124 2.68 -12.67 3.61
N GLY A 125 1.66 -11.82 3.63
CA GLY A 125 1.07 -11.30 4.87
C GLY A 125 0.52 -12.42 5.75
N ALA A 126 -0.24 -13.35 5.17
CA ALA A 126 -0.73 -14.52 5.90
C ALA A 126 0.41 -15.39 6.46
N LEU A 127 1.46 -15.63 5.68
CA LEU A 127 2.64 -16.37 6.14
C LEU A 127 3.38 -15.67 7.29
N ALA A 128 3.53 -14.34 7.21
CA ALA A 128 4.12 -13.54 8.29
C ALA A 128 3.28 -13.62 9.56
N GLY A 129 1.95 -13.47 9.45
CA GLY A 129 1.01 -13.54 10.58
C GLY A 129 0.95 -14.92 11.23
N LEU A 130 1.05 -16.02 10.47
CA LEU A 130 1.10 -17.38 11.00
C LEU A 130 2.31 -17.61 11.94
N ARG A 131 3.40 -16.84 11.78
CA ARG A 131 4.56 -16.86 12.68
C ARG A 131 4.28 -16.20 14.03
N GLY A 132 3.18 -15.46 14.15
CA GLY A 132 2.72 -14.76 15.35
C GLY A 132 2.73 -13.24 15.20
N ASP A 133 1.90 -12.56 16.01
CA ASP A 133 1.58 -11.16 15.85
C ASP A 133 2.81 -10.23 15.92
N GLY A 134 3.74 -10.47 16.85
CA GLY A 134 4.97 -9.67 16.91
C GLY A 134 5.87 -9.81 15.67
N TRP A 135 5.87 -10.98 15.01
CA TRP A 135 6.56 -11.17 13.74
C TRP A 135 5.82 -10.47 12.59
N SER A 136 4.49 -10.58 12.59
CA SER A 136 3.60 -9.87 11.66
C SER A 136 3.83 -8.37 11.70
N LEU A 137 3.80 -7.78 12.89
CA LEU A 137 4.08 -6.36 13.10
C LEU A 137 5.51 -5.97 12.66
N GLY A 138 6.49 -6.83 12.90
CA GLY A 138 7.87 -6.61 12.41
C GLY A 138 7.94 -6.56 10.88
N PHE A 139 7.10 -7.36 10.21
CA PHE A 139 6.99 -7.31 8.75
C PHE A 139 6.36 -6.00 8.27
N VAL A 140 5.35 -5.48 8.99
CA VAL A 140 4.77 -4.14 8.75
C VAL A 140 5.86 -3.08 8.85
N VAL A 141 6.57 -2.99 9.98
CA VAL A 141 7.63 -1.99 10.19
C VAL A 141 8.64 -1.98 9.06
N GLU A 142 9.09 -3.14 8.62
CA GLU A 142 10.06 -3.24 7.53
C GLU A 142 9.45 -2.80 6.19
N THR A 143 8.19 -3.14 5.92
CA THR A 143 7.47 -2.71 4.71
C THR A 143 7.39 -1.19 4.66
N GLU A 144 6.94 -0.55 5.75
CA GLU A 144 6.75 0.90 5.80
C GLU A 144 8.07 1.67 5.68
N HIS A 145 9.14 1.18 6.30
CA HIS A 145 10.46 1.78 6.11
C HIS A 145 10.95 1.71 4.66
N GLN A 146 10.67 0.60 3.95
CA GLN A 146 11.01 0.49 2.53
C GLN A 146 10.11 1.37 1.65
N VAL A 147 8.83 1.54 2.01
CA VAL A 147 7.90 2.45 1.32
C VAL A 147 8.35 3.89 1.55
N GLU A 148 8.60 4.30 2.78
CA GLU A 148 9.10 5.64 3.11
C GLU A 148 10.37 5.98 2.30
N ALA A 149 11.34 5.06 2.26
CA ALA A 149 12.58 5.27 1.53
C ALA A 149 12.36 5.44 0.01
N HIS A 150 11.43 4.68 -0.59
CA HIS A 150 11.18 4.86 -2.02
C HIS A 150 10.30 6.09 -2.33
N LEU A 151 9.44 6.52 -1.42
CA LEU A 151 8.71 7.78 -1.55
C LEU A 151 9.69 8.98 -1.54
N ASP A 152 10.74 8.93 -0.71
CA ASP A 152 11.82 9.93 -0.75
C ASP A 152 12.53 9.93 -2.11
N GLU A 153 12.93 8.76 -2.62
CA GLU A 153 13.53 8.63 -3.95
C GLU A 153 12.62 9.20 -5.05
N HIS A 154 11.30 8.95 -4.97
CA HIS A 154 10.34 9.48 -5.92
C HIS A 154 10.18 11.00 -5.81
N LEU A 155 10.14 11.56 -4.60
CA LEU A 155 10.08 13.00 -4.36
C LEU A 155 11.32 13.72 -4.92
N GLU A 156 12.50 13.08 -4.92
CA GLU A 156 13.72 13.63 -5.54
C GLU A 156 13.68 13.59 -7.07
N THR A 157 13.05 12.57 -7.65
CA THR A 157 13.09 12.30 -9.09
C THR A 157 11.87 12.80 -9.87
N LEU A 158 10.74 13.10 -9.20
CA LEU A 158 9.56 13.69 -9.82
C LEU A 158 9.91 15.02 -10.52
N PRO A 159 9.30 15.31 -11.68
CA PRO A 159 9.44 16.61 -12.33
C PRO A 159 9.17 17.76 -11.35
N PRO A 160 10.00 18.82 -11.32
CA PRO A 160 9.81 19.93 -10.38
C PRO A 160 8.45 20.63 -10.51
N ALA A 161 7.84 20.59 -11.69
CA ALA A 161 6.54 21.18 -11.97
C ALA A 161 5.36 20.28 -11.51
N ASP A 162 5.59 19.00 -11.23
CA ASP A 162 4.55 18.07 -10.78
C ASP A 162 4.25 18.25 -9.28
N LEU A 163 3.65 19.38 -8.93
CA LEU A 163 3.29 19.71 -7.57
C LEU A 163 2.22 18.77 -7.01
N ARG A 164 1.28 18.34 -7.86
CA ARG A 164 0.18 17.47 -7.43
C ARG A 164 0.67 16.10 -6.95
N SER A 165 1.54 15.44 -7.72
CA SER A 165 2.15 14.18 -7.27
C SER A 165 2.97 14.37 -5.99
N ARG A 166 3.70 15.49 -5.87
CA ARG A 166 4.51 15.80 -4.68
C ARG A 166 3.67 15.93 -3.41
N GLU A 167 2.52 16.62 -3.48
CA GLU A 167 1.60 16.77 -2.32
C GLU A 167 1.09 15.40 -1.87
N ILE A 168 0.64 14.55 -2.81
CA ILE A 168 0.20 13.19 -2.52
C ILE A 168 1.30 12.41 -1.81
N LEU A 169 2.49 12.31 -2.40
CA LEU A 169 3.59 11.51 -1.85
C LEU A 169 4.11 12.05 -0.51
N THR A 170 4.03 13.36 -0.28
CA THR A 170 4.44 13.97 1.00
C THR A 170 3.51 13.53 2.13
N VAL A 171 2.20 13.49 1.89
CA VAL A 171 1.23 13.03 2.88
C VAL A 171 1.36 11.53 3.10
N MET A 172 1.43 10.73 2.03
CA MET A 172 1.65 9.28 2.12
C MET A 172 2.88 8.97 2.96
N LYS A 173 4.03 9.57 2.66
CA LYS A 173 5.27 9.36 3.43
C LYS A 173 5.10 9.62 4.93
N ALA A 174 4.39 10.67 5.32
CA ALA A 174 4.12 10.97 6.73
C ALA A 174 3.22 9.91 7.39
N ASP A 175 2.27 9.36 6.63
CA ASP A 175 1.40 8.29 7.08
C ASP A 175 2.17 6.97 7.27
N GLU A 176 3.07 6.60 6.32
CA GLU A 176 3.89 5.38 6.42
C GLU A 176 4.84 5.41 7.63
N ALA A 177 5.48 6.57 7.88
CA ALA A 177 6.30 6.74 9.08
C ALA A 177 5.48 6.51 10.37
N ARG A 178 4.22 6.96 10.39
CA ARG A 178 3.29 6.77 11.51
C ARG A 178 2.87 5.30 11.64
N HIS A 179 2.60 4.60 10.53
CA HIS A 179 2.27 3.16 10.53
C HIS A 179 3.42 2.33 11.11
N ALA A 180 4.66 2.62 10.70
CA ALA A 180 5.86 1.97 11.26
C ALA A 180 5.97 2.19 12.76
N GLU A 181 5.80 3.43 13.24
CA GLU A 181 5.86 3.78 14.66
C GLU A 181 4.77 3.06 15.46
N HIS A 182 3.54 3.05 14.98
CA HIS A 182 2.42 2.36 15.62
C HIS A 182 2.67 0.86 15.73
N ALA A 183 3.15 0.22 14.66
CA ALA A 183 3.48 -1.21 14.67
C ALA A 183 4.63 -1.53 15.64
N GLN A 184 5.63 -0.66 15.76
CA GLN A 184 6.70 -0.79 16.76
C GLN A 184 6.15 -0.75 18.18
N HIS A 185 5.31 0.22 18.50
CA HIS A 185 4.68 0.34 19.82
C HIS A 185 3.73 -0.82 20.14
N ALA A 186 3.09 -1.41 19.13
CA ALA A 186 2.24 -2.58 19.27
C ALA A 186 3.02 -3.89 19.49
N GLY A 187 4.36 -3.86 19.56
CA GLY A 187 5.19 -5.01 19.91
C GLY A 187 5.83 -5.73 18.72
N ALA A 188 6.13 -5.00 17.66
CA ALA A 188 6.87 -5.52 16.51
C ALA A 188 8.21 -6.15 16.92
N ARG A 189 8.55 -7.29 16.32
CA ARG A 189 9.84 -7.94 16.47
C ARG A 189 10.76 -7.56 15.33
N VAL A 190 12.03 -7.32 15.64
CA VAL A 190 13.05 -7.13 14.62
C VAL A 190 13.18 -8.39 13.77
N LEU A 191 13.08 -8.23 12.45
CA LEU A 191 13.22 -9.34 11.51
C LEU A 191 14.70 -9.73 11.33
N PRO A 192 15.02 -11.03 11.16
CA PRO A 192 16.37 -11.48 10.81
C PRO A 192 16.83 -10.86 9.49
N ALA A 193 18.10 -10.48 9.41
CA ALA A 193 18.70 -9.78 8.26
C ALA A 193 18.36 -10.30 6.85
N PRO A 194 18.23 -11.63 6.60
CA PRO A 194 17.82 -12.10 5.26
C PRO A 194 16.45 -11.63 4.81
N ILE A 195 15.50 -11.41 5.74
CA ILE A 195 14.12 -11.04 5.39
C ILE A 195 14.05 -9.65 4.77
N PRO A 196 14.56 -8.57 5.41
CA PRO A 196 14.60 -7.24 4.79
C PRO A 196 15.27 -7.22 3.41
N THR A 197 16.35 -7.99 3.25
CA THR A 197 17.07 -8.07 1.97
C THR A 197 16.21 -8.71 0.88
N LEU A 198 15.47 -9.78 1.20
CA LEU A 198 14.56 -10.43 0.26
C LEU A 198 13.37 -9.52 -0.09
N MET A 199 12.81 -8.81 0.89
CA MET A 199 11.75 -7.82 0.67
C MET A 199 12.23 -6.71 -0.27
N ALA A 200 13.41 -6.15 -0.04
CA ALA A 200 14.00 -5.13 -0.90
C ALA A 200 14.25 -5.65 -2.34
N GLY A 201 14.66 -6.91 -2.48
CA GLY A 201 14.81 -7.56 -3.80
C GLY A 201 13.48 -7.70 -4.54
N ALA A 202 12.42 -8.15 -3.85
CA ALA A 202 11.08 -8.26 -4.41
C ALA A 202 10.51 -6.87 -4.79
N SER A 203 10.69 -5.86 -3.93
CA SER A 203 10.32 -4.47 -4.18
C SER A 203 11.00 -3.91 -5.44
N LYS A 204 12.30 -4.14 -5.63
CA LYS A 204 13.02 -3.72 -6.85
C LYS A 204 12.43 -4.33 -8.12
N LEU A 205 12.10 -5.63 -8.09
CA LEU A 205 11.46 -6.31 -9.21
C LEU A 205 10.08 -5.72 -9.51
N MET A 206 9.26 -5.55 -8.48
CA MET A 206 7.93 -4.94 -8.59
C MET A 206 8.02 -3.53 -9.20
N LYS A 207 8.89 -2.65 -8.66
CA LYS A 207 9.10 -1.29 -9.17
C LYS A 207 9.52 -1.29 -10.65
N ALA A 208 10.43 -2.16 -11.06
CA ALA A 208 10.89 -2.25 -12.45
C ALA A 208 9.79 -2.65 -13.43
N VAL A 209 8.86 -3.52 -13.00
CA VAL A 209 7.69 -3.95 -13.80
C VAL A 209 6.61 -2.86 -13.80
N ALA A 210 6.22 -2.37 -12.61
CA ALA A 210 5.14 -1.40 -12.45
C ALA A 210 5.44 -0.05 -13.13
N TYR A 211 6.69 0.36 -13.21
CA TYR A 211 7.07 1.58 -13.93
C TYR A 211 6.61 1.58 -15.40
N ARG A 212 6.52 0.40 -16.03
CA ARG A 212 6.24 0.26 -17.47
C ARG A 212 4.86 -0.30 -17.79
N LEU A 213 4.30 -1.12 -16.88
CA LEU A 213 3.10 -1.92 -17.07
C LEU A 213 2.10 -1.73 -15.93
#